data_57d49e1a3857d5937533f9466567d8fe
#
_entry.id   57d49e1a3857d5937533f9466567d8fe
#
_cell.length_a   1.000
_cell.length_b   1.000
_cell.length_c   1.000
_cell.angle_alpha   90.00
_cell.angle_beta   90.00
_cell.angle_gamma   90.00
#
_symmetry.space_group_name_H-M   'P 1'
#
loop_
_entity.id
_entity.type
_entity.pdbx_description
1 polymer ?
#
loop_
_entity_poly.entity_id
_entity_poly.type
_entity_poly.pdbx_seq_one_letter_code
_entity_poly.pdbx_strand_id
1 'polypeptide(L)'
;MAKLYVYDSYEKRMLVYNNLNENDPMPYSYGSTLSVREFRGSSNARVLWTTTRAMEAWNLTRRRYGAGIPVGYAFRRIWEGGHGTRSQHYAGVSFDVGQTLSQRQRTAIYNAARNTGAWGYVEPLSQTPTWVHMDRRYGTPACSGTTAGYPTLRRGSRGCYVMILQDALSTLGYQTGSRIDGVFGARTEEALRGY
;
A
#
# COMPACT_ATOMS: atom_id res chain seq x y z
N MET A 1 18.28 -1.23 -6.57
CA MET A 1 17.52 -2.50 -6.37
C MET A 1 16.66 -2.38 -5.13
N ALA A 2 15.43 -2.86 -5.18
CA ALA A 2 14.46 -2.85 -4.10
C ALA A 2 14.27 -4.24 -3.50
N LYS A 3 13.84 -4.27 -2.24
CA LYS A 3 13.27 -5.43 -1.58
C LYS A 3 11.79 -5.18 -1.39
N LEU A 4 10.96 -6.13 -1.77
CA LEU A 4 9.52 -6.01 -1.65
C LEU A 4 8.96 -7.14 -0.79
N TYR A 5 8.13 -6.75 0.18
CA TYR A 5 7.31 -7.68 0.95
C TYR A 5 5.86 -7.63 0.46
N VAL A 6 5.30 -8.79 0.18
CA VAL A 6 3.88 -8.91 -0.17
C VAL A 6 3.20 -9.76 0.90
N TYR A 7 2.25 -9.17 1.60
CA TYR A 7 1.41 -9.94 2.51
C TYR A 7 0.41 -10.75 1.69
N ASP A 8 0.58 -12.07 1.73
CA ASP A 8 -0.41 -12.98 1.16
C ASP A 8 -1.63 -13.02 2.07
N SER A 9 -2.71 -12.38 1.60
CA SER A 9 -3.94 -12.24 2.37
C SER A 9 -4.73 -13.55 2.50
N TYR A 10 -4.42 -14.54 1.68
CA TYR A 10 -5.05 -15.86 1.70
C TYR A 10 -4.31 -16.81 2.64
N GLU A 11 -2.99 -16.95 2.43
CA GLU A 11 -2.13 -17.84 3.22
C GLU A 11 -1.65 -17.22 4.54
N LYS A 12 -1.97 -15.94 4.80
CA LYS A 12 -1.59 -15.21 6.03
C LYS A 12 -0.09 -15.18 6.30
N ARG A 13 0.71 -15.11 5.25
CA ARG A 13 2.18 -15.09 5.32
C ARG A 13 2.79 -13.92 4.56
N MET A 14 4.02 -13.58 4.91
CA MET A 14 4.81 -12.60 4.16
C MET A 14 5.62 -13.30 3.08
N LEU A 15 5.45 -12.86 1.84
CA LEU A 15 6.28 -13.24 0.70
C LEU A 15 7.36 -12.17 0.51
N VAL A 16 8.56 -12.60 0.11
CA VAL A 16 9.72 -11.70 -0.01
C VAL A 16 10.31 -11.82 -1.39
N TYR A 17 10.45 -10.67 -2.06
CA TYR A 17 11.09 -10.53 -3.37
C TYR A 17 12.31 -9.64 -3.20
N ASN A 18 13.47 -10.15 -3.57
CA ASN A 18 14.74 -9.45 -3.42
C ASN A 18 15.27 -8.98 -4.77
N ASN A 19 16.14 -7.96 -4.74
CA ASN A 19 16.90 -7.48 -5.91
C ASN A 19 16.04 -7.03 -7.10
N LEU A 20 14.85 -6.50 -6.85
CA LEU A 20 14.00 -5.96 -7.89
C LEU A 20 14.60 -4.66 -8.45
N ASN A 21 14.66 -4.55 -9.78
CA ASN A 21 15.01 -3.32 -10.47
C ASN A 21 13.79 -2.40 -10.62
N GLU A 22 14.05 -1.13 -10.92
CA GLU A 22 12.96 -0.13 -11.06
C GLU A 22 11.96 -0.48 -12.17
N ASN A 23 12.43 -1.11 -13.23
CA ASN A 23 11.59 -1.48 -14.39
C ASN A 23 10.98 -2.88 -14.27
N ASP A 24 11.32 -3.63 -13.24
CA ASP A 24 10.70 -4.94 -13.02
C ASP A 24 9.21 -4.77 -12.72
N PRO A 25 8.36 -5.69 -13.18
CA PRO A 25 6.95 -5.67 -12.81
C PRO A 25 6.78 -5.91 -11.32
N MET A 26 5.80 -5.22 -10.73
CA MET A 26 5.39 -5.52 -9.36
C MET A 26 4.89 -6.97 -9.28
N PRO A 27 5.31 -7.75 -8.27
CA PRO A 27 4.74 -9.07 -8.04
C PRO A 27 3.22 -9.00 -7.98
N TYR A 28 2.56 -9.99 -8.60
CA TYR A 28 1.10 -10.07 -8.79
C TYR A 28 0.51 -9.02 -9.74
N SER A 29 1.30 -8.17 -10.41
CA SER A 29 0.79 -7.38 -11.52
C SER A 29 0.83 -8.21 -12.81
N TYR A 30 -0.33 -8.45 -13.40
CA TYR A 30 -0.42 -9.20 -14.66
C TYR A 30 -0.07 -8.32 -15.85
N GLY A 31 0.74 -8.85 -16.76
CA GLY A 31 1.08 -8.17 -18.01
C GLY A 31 1.92 -6.91 -17.82
N SER A 32 2.74 -6.84 -16.78
CA SER A 32 3.62 -5.69 -16.49
C SER A 32 2.87 -4.35 -16.43
N THR A 33 1.67 -4.34 -15.86
CA THR A 33 0.80 -3.16 -15.79
C THR A 33 1.23 -2.14 -14.72
N LEU A 34 2.16 -2.51 -13.87
CA LEU A 34 2.70 -1.69 -12.79
C LEU A 34 4.16 -2.11 -12.55
N SER A 35 5.08 -1.18 -12.67
CA SER A 35 6.50 -1.39 -12.36
C SER A 35 6.81 -1.06 -10.89
N VAL A 36 7.96 -1.54 -10.41
CA VAL A 36 8.49 -1.18 -9.08
C VAL A 36 8.63 0.32 -8.93
N ARG A 37 9.14 1.01 -9.97
CA ARG A 37 9.30 2.47 -9.99
C ARG A 37 7.96 3.20 -9.86
N GLU A 38 6.94 2.78 -10.60
CA GLU A 38 5.60 3.40 -10.52
C GLU A 38 4.98 3.19 -9.12
N PHE A 39 5.15 2.01 -8.55
CA PHE A 39 4.66 1.71 -7.21
C PHE A 39 5.42 2.51 -6.13
N ARG A 40 6.75 2.59 -6.23
CA ARG A 40 7.57 3.38 -5.31
C ARG A 40 7.29 4.88 -5.42
N GLY A 41 7.07 5.38 -6.65
CA GLY A 41 6.91 6.80 -6.92
C GLY A 41 8.13 7.60 -6.45
N SER A 42 7.88 8.69 -5.72
CA SER A 42 8.92 9.57 -5.17
C SER A 42 9.47 9.13 -3.81
N SER A 43 9.06 7.97 -3.27
CA SER A 43 9.61 7.44 -2.03
C SER A 43 11.09 7.05 -2.17
N ASN A 44 11.90 7.34 -1.15
CA ASN A 44 13.30 6.91 -1.07
C ASN A 44 13.46 5.50 -0.47
N ALA A 45 12.37 4.78 -0.23
CA ALA A 45 12.39 3.48 0.40
C ALA A 45 13.12 2.44 -0.46
N ARG A 46 14.04 1.70 0.17
CA ARG A 46 14.65 0.49 -0.41
C ARG A 46 13.87 -0.78 -0.11
N VAL A 47 13.02 -0.71 0.92
CA VAL A 47 12.11 -1.77 1.32
C VAL A 47 10.69 -1.29 1.07
N LEU A 48 9.97 -1.99 0.23
CA LEU A 48 8.58 -1.70 -0.12
C LEU A 48 7.69 -2.82 0.42
N TRP A 49 6.42 -2.55 0.58
CA TRP A 49 5.43 -3.56 0.97
C TRP A 49 4.06 -3.30 0.37
N THR A 50 3.32 -4.37 0.15
CA THR A 50 1.94 -4.35 -0.33
C THR A 50 1.22 -5.65 0.05
N THR A 51 0.00 -5.87 -0.45
CA THR A 51 -0.77 -7.11 -0.25
C THR A 51 -1.18 -7.72 -1.59
N THR A 52 -1.39 -9.04 -1.62
CA THR A 52 -1.94 -9.72 -2.79
C THR A 52 -3.28 -9.11 -3.21
N ARG A 53 -4.16 -8.79 -2.24
CA ARG A 53 -5.48 -8.20 -2.53
C ARG A 53 -5.41 -6.80 -3.14
N ALA A 54 -4.45 -5.97 -2.75
CA ALA A 54 -4.27 -4.65 -3.37
C ALA A 54 -3.81 -4.80 -4.82
N MET A 55 -2.87 -5.72 -5.08
CA MET A 55 -2.40 -5.99 -6.44
C MET A 55 -3.47 -6.63 -7.33
N GLU A 56 -4.30 -7.50 -6.79
CA GLU A 56 -5.45 -8.07 -7.51
C GLU A 56 -6.47 -6.99 -7.87
N ALA A 57 -6.80 -6.10 -6.92
CA ALA A 57 -7.70 -4.99 -7.17
C ALA A 57 -7.17 -4.05 -8.26
N TRP A 58 -5.85 -3.77 -8.24
CA TRP A 58 -5.17 -3.05 -9.31
C TRP A 58 -5.32 -3.74 -10.67
N ASN A 59 -5.03 -5.03 -10.76
CA ASN A 59 -5.12 -5.81 -11.99
C ASN A 59 -6.55 -5.83 -12.56
N LEU A 60 -7.55 -5.99 -11.70
CA LEU A 60 -8.96 -5.96 -12.09
C LEU A 60 -9.35 -4.59 -12.65
N THR A 61 -8.91 -3.51 -11.99
CA THR A 61 -9.18 -2.14 -12.44
C THR A 61 -8.51 -1.86 -13.78
N ARG A 62 -7.23 -2.20 -13.93
CA ARG A 62 -6.48 -2.05 -15.19
C ARG A 62 -7.14 -2.80 -16.35
N ARG A 63 -7.54 -4.04 -16.11
CA ARG A 63 -8.22 -4.87 -17.11
C ARG A 63 -9.57 -4.29 -17.51
N ARG A 64 -10.36 -3.83 -16.53
CA ARG A 64 -11.67 -3.25 -16.78
C ARG A 64 -11.60 -1.90 -17.49
N TYR A 65 -10.61 -1.08 -17.17
CA TYR A 65 -10.37 0.20 -17.84
C TYR A 65 -9.84 0.01 -19.27
N GLY A 66 -9.05 -1.04 -19.51
CA GLY A 66 -8.57 -1.44 -20.85
C GLY A 66 -7.42 -0.62 -21.41
N ALA A 67 -6.86 0.34 -20.63
CA ALA A 67 -5.77 1.21 -21.08
C ALA A 67 -4.76 1.48 -19.96
N GLY A 68 -3.64 2.18 -20.26
CA GLY A 68 -2.65 2.64 -19.27
C GLY A 68 -3.28 3.54 -18.23
N ILE A 69 -2.93 3.35 -16.95
CA ILE A 69 -3.32 4.21 -15.84
C ILE A 69 -2.06 4.82 -15.26
N PRO A 70 -1.80 6.13 -15.45
CA PRO A 70 -0.67 6.80 -14.82
C PRO A 70 -0.82 6.81 -13.30
N VAL A 71 0.21 6.37 -12.59
CA VAL A 71 0.24 6.33 -11.13
C VAL A 71 0.97 7.56 -10.62
N GLY A 72 0.30 8.37 -9.81
CA GLY A 72 0.91 9.50 -9.12
C GLY A 72 1.51 9.10 -7.78
N TYR A 73 0.73 8.38 -6.98
CA TYR A 73 1.17 7.86 -5.68
C TYR A 73 0.61 6.46 -5.47
N ALA A 74 1.46 5.55 -4.98
CA ALA A 74 1.03 4.24 -4.49
C ALA A 74 1.65 3.95 -3.12
N PHE A 75 2.94 4.16 -2.94
CA PHE A 75 3.69 3.86 -1.72
C PHE A 75 4.35 5.09 -1.11
N ARG A 76 4.30 5.19 0.22
CA ARG A 76 5.03 6.19 1.02
C ARG A 76 5.42 5.59 2.36
N ARG A 77 6.55 6.05 2.91
CA ARG A 77 6.87 5.85 4.33
C ARG A 77 6.23 6.97 5.15
N ILE A 78 5.86 6.66 6.40
CA ILE A 78 5.13 7.61 7.25
C ILE A 78 5.88 8.93 7.49
N TRP A 79 7.21 8.91 7.55
CA TRP A 79 8.04 10.13 7.70
C TRP A 79 8.31 10.89 6.40
N GLU A 80 8.00 10.34 5.26
CA GLU A 80 8.12 11.06 4.00
C GLU A 80 7.01 12.10 3.83
N GLY A 81 5.96 12.02 4.66
CA GLY A 81 4.87 12.97 4.69
C GLY A 81 4.02 12.99 3.41
N GLY A 82 3.28 14.08 3.22
CA GLY A 82 2.44 14.29 2.04
C GLY A 82 1.05 13.67 2.11
N HIS A 83 0.77 12.89 3.15
CA HIS A 83 -0.53 12.25 3.41
C HIS A 83 -0.91 12.38 4.89
N GLY A 84 -2.19 12.19 5.20
CA GLY A 84 -2.67 12.13 6.58
C GLY A 84 -2.05 10.97 7.36
N THR A 85 -2.00 11.09 8.69
CA THR A 85 -1.28 10.16 9.59
C THR A 85 -1.72 8.70 9.51
N ARG A 86 -2.89 8.43 8.94
CA ARG A 86 -3.44 7.08 8.74
C ARG A 86 -3.70 6.77 7.27
N SER A 87 -2.89 7.36 6.40
CA SER A 87 -3.00 7.11 4.96
C SER A 87 -2.70 5.65 4.62
N GLN A 88 -3.51 5.08 3.74
CA GLN A 88 -3.33 3.72 3.23
C GLN A 88 -2.12 3.60 2.28
N HIS A 89 -1.57 4.72 1.82
CA HIS A 89 -0.28 4.74 1.09
C HIS A 89 0.87 4.23 1.96
N TYR A 90 0.83 4.46 3.27
CA TYR A 90 1.82 3.93 4.21
C TYR A 90 1.74 2.41 4.36
N ALA A 91 0.58 1.83 4.14
CA ALA A 91 0.41 0.37 4.08
C ALA A 91 0.71 -0.23 2.71
N GLY A 92 0.97 0.61 1.68
CA GLY A 92 1.20 0.17 0.31
C GLY A 92 -0.03 -0.48 -0.32
N VAL A 93 -1.24 -0.08 0.09
CA VAL A 93 -2.49 -0.67 -0.39
C VAL A 93 -3.42 0.33 -1.05
N SER A 94 -2.93 1.52 -1.37
CA SER A 94 -3.70 2.55 -2.06
C SER A 94 -2.98 3.12 -3.28
N PHE A 95 -3.76 3.72 -4.17
CA PHE A 95 -3.30 4.31 -5.41
C PHE A 95 -4.02 5.63 -5.65
N ASP A 96 -3.24 6.68 -5.94
CA ASP A 96 -3.70 7.94 -6.51
C ASP A 96 -3.26 7.98 -7.97
N VAL A 97 -4.22 7.99 -8.88
CA VAL A 97 -3.96 7.79 -10.30
C VAL A 97 -4.63 8.84 -11.17
N GLY A 98 -4.14 9.00 -12.40
CA GLY A 98 -4.80 9.78 -13.43
C GLY A 98 -4.66 11.29 -13.29
N GLN A 99 -3.69 11.78 -12.53
CA GLN A 99 -3.45 13.24 -12.34
C GLN A 99 -3.22 13.98 -13.66
N THR A 100 -2.64 13.31 -14.65
CA THR A 100 -2.34 13.87 -15.98
C THR A 100 -3.45 13.62 -17.01
N LEU A 101 -4.51 12.92 -16.63
CA LEU A 101 -5.60 12.55 -17.51
C LEU A 101 -6.75 13.57 -17.48
N SER A 102 -7.57 13.55 -18.53
CA SER A 102 -8.80 14.35 -18.59
C SER A 102 -9.83 13.86 -17.55
N GLN A 103 -10.77 14.74 -17.20
CA GLN A 103 -11.87 14.39 -16.29
C GLN A 103 -12.66 13.16 -16.79
N ARG A 104 -12.91 13.07 -18.11
CA ARG A 104 -13.60 11.93 -18.72
C ARG A 104 -12.86 10.62 -18.46
N GLN A 105 -11.55 10.64 -18.62
CA GLN A 105 -10.71 9.44 -18.37
C GLN A 105 -10.67 9.08 -16.89
N ARG A 106 -10.55 10.07 -15.99
CA ARG A 106 -10.64 9.84 -14.55
C ARG A 106 -11.98 9.24 -14.14
N THR A 107 -13.08 9.76 -14.69
CA THR A 107 -14.42 9.18 -14.45
C THR A 107 -14.49 7.73 -14.93
N ALA A 108 -13.91 7.40 -16.07
CA ALA A 108 -13.86 6.02 -16.56
C ALA A 108 -13.03 5.10 -15.65
N ILE A 109 -11.88 5.56 -15.14
CA ILE A 109 -11.06 4.81 -14.17
C ILE A 109 -11.83 4.62 -12.85
N TYR A 110 -12.45 5.68 -12.32
CA TYR A 110 -13.28 5.63 -11.12
C TYR A 110 -14.40 4.59 -11.23
N ASN A 111 -15.13 4.61 -12.33
CA ASN A 111 -16.20 3.64 -12.59
C ASN A 111 -15.63 2.21 -12.74
N ALA A 112 -14.48 2.07 -13.43
CA ALA A 112 -13.80 0.78 -13.54
C ALA A 112 -13.42 0.24 -12.16
N ALA A 113 -12.80 1.05 -11.31
CA ALA A 113 -12.41 0.68 -9.95
C ALA A 113 -13.63 0.25 -9.11
N ARG A 114 -14.66 1.08 -9.05
CA ARG A 114 -15.89 0.77 -8.29
C ARG A 114 -16.57 -0.52 -8.75
N ASN A 115 -16.68 -0.69 -10.05
CA ASN A 115 -17.36 -1.83 -10.65
C ASN A 115 -16.58 -3.15 -10.53
N THR A 116 -15.33 -3.14 -10.06
CA THR A 116 -14.62 -4.38 -9.72
C THR A 116 -15.13 -5.00 -8.42
N GLY A 117 -15.62 -4.19 -7.48
CA GLY A 117 -15.93 -4.61 -6.12
C GLY A 117 -14.70 -5.05 -5.30
N ALA A 118 -13.49 -4.88 -5.85
CA ALA A 118 -12.26 -5.39 -5.24
C ALA A 118 -11.61 -4.41 -4.25
N TRP A 119 -11.91 -3.12 -4.35
CA TRP A 119 -11.39 -2.08 -3.45
C TRP A 119 -12.21 -2.01 -2.16
N GLY A 120 -11.56 -1.71 -1.06
CA GLY A 120 -12.22 -1.41 0.21
C GLY A 120 -12.84 -0.02 0.23
N TYR A 121 -12.24 0.91 -0.53
CA TYR A 121 -12.71 2.28 -0.70
C TYR A 121 -12.28 2.82 -2.06
N VAL A 122 -13.17 3.54 -2.71
CA VAL A 122 -12.89 4.36 -3.89
C VAL A 122 -13.47 5.74 -3.59
N GLU A 123 -12.61 6.73 -3.47
CA GLU A 123 -13.00 8.07 -3.03
C GLU A 123 -13.86 8.77 -4.09
N PRO A 124 -14.98 9.40 -3.70
CA PRO A 124 -15.82 10.13 -4.63
C PRO A 124 -15.04 11.22 -5.39
N LEU A 125 -15.24 11.31 -6.70
CA LEU A 125 -14.56 12.31 -7.54
C LEU A 125 -14.85 13.77 -7.13
N SER A 126 -15.90 14.02 -6.36
CA SER A 126 -16.16 15.32 -5.76
C SER A 126 -15.13 15.72 -4.70
N GLN A 127 -14.47 14.74 -4.07
CA GLN A 127 -13.43 14.94 -3.06
C GLN A 127 -12.03 14.94 -3.70
N THR A 128 -11.86 14.21 -4.81
CA THR A 128 -10.60 14.13 -5.56
C THR A 128 -10.80 14.47 -7.04
N PRO A 129 -11.13 15.75 -7.38
CA PRO A 129 -11.52 16.10 -8.75
C PRO A 129 -10.37 15.99 -9.77
N THR A 130 -9.12 15.99 -9.31
CA THR A 130 -7.93 15.96 -10.17
C THR A 130 -7.21 14.61 -10.22
N TRP A 131 -7.64 13.63 -9.44
CA TRP A 131 -7.14 12.26 -9.46
C TRP A 131 -8.24 11.27 -9.06
N VAL A 132 -7.93 9.98 -9.09
CA VAL A 132 -8.77 8.91 -8.55
C VAL A 132 -8.03 8.25 -7.43
N HIS A 133 -8.59 8.30 -6.21
CA HIS A 133 -8.08 7.56 -5.06
C HIS A 133 -8.84 6.25 -4.88
N MET A 134 -8.10 5.17 -4.68
CA MET A 134 -8.64 3.85 -4.39
C MET A 134 -7.72 3.10 -3.45
N ASP A 135 -8.28 2.40 -2.46
CA ASP A 135 -7.49 1.62 -1.52
C ASP A 135 -8.13 0.29 -1.10
N ARG A 136 -7.28 -0.63 -0.70
CA ARG A 136 -7.68 -1.92 -0.14
C ARG A 136 -7.41 -1.92 1.36
N ARG A 137 -8.04 -0.97 2.06
CA ARG A 137 -7.91 -0.80 3.51
C ARG A 137 -8.36 -2.01 4.31
N TYR A 138 -7.89 -2.11 5.54
CA TYR A 138 -8.41 -3.07 6.50
C TYR A 138 -9.90 -2.76 6.80
N GLY A 139 -10.71 -3.81 6.89
CA GLY A 139 -12.18 -3.65 6.99
C GLY A 139 -12.66 -2.94 8.25
N THR A 140 -11.98 -3.17 9.39
CA THR A 140 -12.37 -2.58 10.68
C THR A 140 -11.34 -1.53 11.11
N PRO A 141 -11.74 -0.29 11.39
CA PRO A 141 -10.86 0.71 11.98
C PRO A 141 -10.31 0.25 13.32
N ALA A 142 -9.04 0.54 13.59
CA ALA A 142 -8.41 0.19 14.85
C ALA A 142 -8.92 1.03 16.02
N CYS A 143 -9.24 2.28 15.77
CA CYS A 143 -9.62 3.24 16.80
C CYS A 143 -11.04 3.75 16.55
N SER A 144 -11.78 3.93 17.63
CA SER A 144 -13.11 4.55 17.59
C SER A 144 -13.07 5.92 16.89
N GLY A 145 -14.08 6.21 16.10
CA GLY A 145 -14.22 7.48 15.39
C GLY A 145 -13.29 7.67 14.20
N THR A 146 -12.59 6.63 13.74
CA THR A 146 -11.74 6.71 12.54
C THR A 146 -12.25 5.82 11.43
N THR A 147 -12.18 6.32 10.20
CA THR A 147 -12.47 5.57 8.98
C THR A 147 -11.20 5.04 8.32
N ALA A 148 -10.03 5.24 8.94
CA ALA A 148 -8.74 5.00 8.30
C ALA A 148 -8.41 3.53 8.05
N GLY A 149 -9.11 2.59 8.69
CA GLY A 149 -8.93 1.16 8.44
C GLY A 149 -7.58 0.60 8.90
N TYR A 150 -7.02 1.16 9.97
CA TYR A 150 -5.81 0.65 10.62
C TYR A 150 -6.21 -0.34 11.71
N PRO A 151 -5.71 -1.57 11.70
CA PRO A 151 -6.02 -2.56 12.72
C PRO A 151 -5.28 -2.31 14.03
N THR A 152 -5.82 -2.78 15.13
CA THR A 152 -5.05 -2.93 16.37
C THR A 152 -3.99 -4.01 16.16
N LEU A 153 -2.73 -3.66 16.45
CA LEU A 153 -1.60 -4.59 16.34
C LEU A 153 -1.27 -5.19 17.71
N ARG A 154 -0.98 -6.49 17.72
CA ARG A 154 -0.59 -7.25 18.90
C ARG A 154 0.40 -8.34 18.52
N ARG A 155 1.06 -8.94 19.49
CA ARG A 155 1.92 -10.10 19.26
C ARG A 155 1.19 -11.18 18.45
N GLY A 156 1.83 -11.64 17.38
CA GLY A 156 1.26 -12.55 16.38
C GLY A 156 0.63 -11.85 15.17
N SER A 157 0.36 -10.54 15.21
CA SER A 157 -0.09 -9.78 14.03
C SER A 157 0.94 -9.85 12.91
N ARG A 158 0.45 -9.87 11.66
CA ARG A 158 1.28 -9.93 10.45
C ARG A 158 0.75 -8.98 9.39
N GLY A 159 1.65 -8.53 8.48
CA GLY A 159 1.29 -7.77 7.29
C GLY A 159 1.79 -6.35 7.27
N CYS A 160 1.27 -5.56 6.32
CA CYS A 160 1.78 -4.22 6.00
C CYS A 160 1.68 -3.22 7.14
N TYR A 161 0.66 -3.32 8.00
CA TYR A 161 0.53 -2.43 9.16
C TYR A 161 1.59 -2.71 10.24
N VAL A 162 2.05 -3.97 10.36
CA VAL A 162 3.22 -4.29 11.18
C VAL A 162 4.50 -3.74 10.57
N MET A 163 4.62 -3.76 9.23
CA MET A 163 5.75 -3.13 8.52
C MET A 163 5.83 -1.63 8.82
N ILE A 164 4.69 -0.92 8.81
CA ILE A 164 4.64 0.51 9.18
C ILE A 164 5.17 0.72 10.60
N LEU A 165 4.70 -0.07 11.57
CA LEU A 165 5.14 0.03 12.96
C LEU A 165 6.64 -0.25 13.10
N GLN A 166 7.15 -1.30 12.47
CA GLN A 166 8.56 -1.68 12.53
C GLN A 166 9.46 -0.63 11.86
N ASP A 167 9.04 -0.08 10.71
CA ASP A 167 9.74 1.00 10.03
C ASP A 167 9.75 2.27 10.90
N ALA A 168 8.63 2.56 11.61
CA ALA A 168 8.51 3.62 12.58
C ALA A 168 9.50 3.47 13.73
N LEU A 169 9.45 2.38 14.42
CA LEU A 169 10.31 2.10 15.57
C LEU A 169 11.79 2.11 15.18
N SER A 170 12.13 1.55 14.01
CA SER A 170 13.51 1.56 13.49
C SER A 170 14.01 2.98 13.22
N THR A 171 13.19 3.83 12.62
CA THR A 171 13.59 5.22 12.31
C THR A 171 13.73 6.08 13.56
N LEU A 172 12.93 5.80 14.59
CA LEU A 172 13.03 6.47 15.89
C LEU A 172 14.18 5.94 16.76
N GLY A 173 14.96 4.96 16.28
CA GLY A 173 16.10 4.40 17.00
C GLY A 173 15.75 3.26 17.95
N TYR A 174 14.51 2.84 18.03
CA TYR A 174 14.09 1.64 18.75
C TYR A 174 14.30 0.44 17.84
N GLN A 175 15.37 -0.32 18.08
CA GLN A 175 15.73 -1.44 17.22
C GLN A 175 14.73 -2.57 17.35
N THR A 176 14.07 -2.89 16.24
CA THR A 176 13.23 -4.09 16.10
C THR A 176 14.05 -5.35 15.78
N GLY A 177 15.37 -5.33 16.04
CA GLY A 177 16.30 -6.27 15.43
C GLY A 177 16.48 -5.96 13.93
N SER A 178 17.41 -6.54 13.25
CA SER A 178 17.83 -6.17 11.88
C SER A 178 16.76 -6.37 10.78
N ARG A 179 15.48 -6.57 11.08
CA ARG A 179 14.48 -6.90 10.08
C ARG A 179 13.13 -6.20 10.31
N ILE A 180 12.78 -5.37 9.34
CA ILE A 180 11.40 -5.04 9.04
C ILE A 180 10.89 -6.24 8.25
N ASP A 181 10.06 -7.09 8.86
CA ASP A 181 9.62 -8.37 8.28
C ASP A 181 8.10 -8.55 8.27
N GLY A 182 7.38 -7.59 8.84
CA GLY A 182 5.92 -7.62 8.91
C GLY A 182 5.35 -8.63 9.89
N VAL A 183 6.15 -9.12 10.86
CA VAL A 183 5.71 -10.03 11.91
C VAL A 183 5.87 -9.37 13.28
N PHE A 184 4.78 -9.14 13.98
CA PHE A 184 4.80 -8.61 15.34
C PHE A 184 5.23 -9.71 16.32
N GLY A 185 6.54 -9.88 16.46
CA GLY A 185 7.16 -10.83 17.38
C GLY A 185 7.58 -10.19 18.69
N ALA A 186 8.30 -10.94 19.53
CA ALA A 186 8.82 -10.46 20.81
C ALA A 186 9.72 -9.21 20.66
N ARG A 187 10.56 -9.15 19.63
CA ARG A 187 11.44 -8.00 19.35
C ARG A 187 10.66 -6.73 19.01
N THR A 188 9.58 -6.84 18.22
CA THR A 188 8.70 -5.69 17.92
C THR A 188 7.99 -5.22 19.18
N GLU A 189 7.56 -6.14 20.04
CA GLU A 189 6.93 -5.82 21.32
C GLU A 189 7.92 -5.13 22.26
N GLU A 190 9.14 -5.61 22.37
CA GLU A 190 10.21 -5.02 23.16
C GLU A 190 10.54 -3.60 22.68
N ALA A 191 10.71 -3.41 21.38
CA ALA A 191 10.95 -2.10 20.79
C ALA A 191 9.78 -1.12 21.08
N LEU A 192 8.54 -1.58 20.99
CA LEU A 192 7.37 -0.78 21.30
C LEU A 192 7.28 -0.41 22.77
N ARG A 193 7.71 -1.29 23.69
CA ARG A 193 7.77 -1.00 25.15
C ARG A 193 8.90 -0.02 25.48
N GLY A 194 9.97 0.02 24.70
CA GLY A 194 11.08 0.95 24.85
C GLY A 194 10.77 2.36 24.34
N TYR A 195 9.78 2.49 23.46
CA TYR A 195 9.25 3.76 22.97
C TYR A 195 8.38 4.46 24.01
#